data_f9bfce1629ec67b4f5f1f254ac79357f
#
_entry.id   f9bfce1629ec67b4f5f1f254ac79357f
#
_cell.length_a   1.000
_cell.length_b   1.000
_cell.length_c   1.000
_cell.angle_alpha   90.00
_cell.angle_beta   90.00
_cell.angle_gamma   90.00
#
_symmetry.space_group_name_H-M   'P 1'
#
loop_
_entity.id
_entity.type
_entity.pdbx_description
1 polymer ?
#
loop_
_entity_poly.entity_id
_entity_poly.type
_entity_poly.pdbx_seq_one_letter_code
_entity_poly.pdbx_strand_id
1 'polypeptide(L)'
;PQHECPGMSIPAKGKASGLDARRASLNILSSVLRKNRAFDVAFAEVFSKISLDERDVGFARAIASETLRRFGTLDALIRKFVPKAPLPNKAGPTLEILLAGACELLFLKTAPHAAVDAANRLAQEDNKAVHFNPLINAVLRRITREGEAVLESLDSTKITMPDWMWKRLSAHYGEQMARAIAEAHLNRPPLDLVFGSDDDPLLNSLNGNRIAPGRLRLSEAGKVDALEGYQEGRWWVQDFAASLPAQLLGNIKGSRVVDLCAAPGGK
;
A
#
# COMPACT_ATOMS: atom_id res chain seq x y z
N PRO A 1 40.04 -9.18 -27.76
CA PRO A 1 40.26 -8.54 -26.48
C PRO A 1 38.92 -8.47 -25.74
N GLN A 2 38.83 -9.32 -24.72
CA GLN A 2 37.69 -9.39 -23.82
C GLN A 2 37.86 -8.27 -22.81
N HIS A 3 36.91 -7.34 -22.74
CA HIS A 3 36.78 -6.37 -21.65
C HIS A 3 35.99 -7.02 -20.53
N GLU A 4 36.69 -7.48 -19.49
CA GLU A 4 36.09 -7.83 -18.21
C GLU A 4 35.60 -6.56 -17.51
N CYS A 5 34.27 -6.53 -17.21
CA CYS A 5 33.70 -5.54 -16.31
C CYS A 5 34.14 -5.87 -14.88
N PRO A 6 34.59 -4.89 -14.08
CA PRO A 6 34.95 -5.13 -12.70
C PRO A 6 33.73 -5.52 -11.89
N GLY A 7 33.81 -6.69 -11.25
CA GLY A 7 32.76 -7.23 -10.38
C GLY A 7 32.47 -6.28 -9.22
N MET A 8 31.23 -5.84 -9.15
CA MET A 8 30.67 -5.15 -7.98
C MET A 8 30.60 -6.17 -6.83
N SER A 9 31.46 -6.00 -5.83
CA SER A 9 31.47 -6.79 -4.60
C SER A 9 30.13 -6.64 -3.90
N ILE A 10 29.42 -7.76 -3.73
CA ILE A 10 28.22 -7.87 -2.89
C ILE A 10 28.65 -7.63 -1.44
N PRO A 11 28.16 -6.61 -0.73
CA PRO A 11 28.50 -6.43 0.67
C PRO A 11 27.88 -7.58 1.48
N ALA A 12 28.69 -8.11 2.43
CA ALA A 12 28.32 -9.16 3.37
C ALA A 12 26.99 -8.83 4.10
N LYS A 13 26.21 -9.88 4.46
CA LYS A 13 24.99 -9.83 5.25
C LYS A 13 25.18 -9.09 6.59
N GLY A 14 25.18 -7.76 6.55
CA GLY A 14 24.92 -6.93 7.72
C GLY A 14 23.42 -6.89 7.94
N LYS A 15 22.98 -6.83 9.20
CA LYS A 15 21.55 -6.60 9.56
C LYS A 15 21.03 -5.48 8.66
N ALA A 16 20.03 -5.80 7.82
CA ALA A 16 19.38 -4.81 6.96
C ALA A 16 18.93 -3.65 7.85
N SER A 17 19.43 -2.46 7.57
CA SER A 17 19.02 -1.31 8.35
C SER A 17 17.62 -0.91 7.90
N GLY A 18 16.76 -0.41 8.79
CA GLY A 18 15.44 0.09 8.40
C GLY A 18 15.46 1.17 7.29
N LEU A 19 16.65 1.60 6.86
CA LEU A 19 16.90 2.43 5.69
C LEU A 19 16.69 1.68 4.38
N ASP A 20 17.04 0.38 4.32
CA ASP A 20 16.90 -0.42 3.11
C ASP A 20 15.40 -0.68 2.81
N ALA A 21 14.60 -0.92 3.83
CA ALA A 21 13.15 -1.01 3.70
C ALA A 21 12.53 0.30 3.17
N ARG A 22 13.01 1.44 3.67
CA ARG A 22 12.57 2.77 3.21
C ARG A 22 13.00 3.06 1.78
N ARG A 23 14.22 2.68 1.42
CA ARG A 23 14.71 2.77 0.03
C ARG A 23 13.87 1.93 -0.92
N ALA A 24 13.52 0.71 -0.51
CA ALA A 24 12.61 -0.15 -1.26
C ALA A 24 11.23 0.52 -1.43
N SER A 25 10.68 1.10 -0.36
CA SER A 25 9.39 1.80 -0.45
C SER A 25 9.43 3.00 -1.40
N LEU A 26 10.52 3.79 -1.42
CA LEU A 26 10.68 4.90 -2.36
C LEU A 26 10.76 4.42 -3.82
N ASN A 27 11.43 3.30 -4.08
CA ASN A 27 11.50 2.72 -5.42
C ASN A 27 10.12 2.26 -5.89
N ILE A 28 9.31 1.67 -5.01
CA ILE A 28 7.93 1.31 -5.30
C ILE A 28 7.09 2.56 -5.59
N LEU A 29 7.14 3.57 -4.71
CA LEU A 29 6.42 4.83 -4.89
C LEU A 29 6.79 5.53 -6.20
N SER A 30 8.08 5.62 -6.52
CA SER A 30 8.54 6.20 -7.79
C SER A 30 8.05 5.40 -8.99
N SER A 31 8.00 4.07 -8.90
CA SER A 31 7.49 3.21 -9.98
C SER A 31 5.98 3.43 -10.22
N VAL A 32 5.21 3.53 -9.14
CA VAL A 32 3.76 3.77 -9.22
C VAL A 32 3.46 5.19 -9.68
N LEU A 33 4.03 6.20 -9.00
CA LEU A 33 3.64 7.61 -9.19
C LEU A 33 4.21 8.23 -10.47
N ARG A 34 5.37 7.76 -10.95
CA ARG A 34 6.03 8.35 -12.13
C ARG A 34 5.93 7.48 -13.38
N LYS A 35 5.94 6.15 -13.22
CA LYS A 35 5.91 5.21 -14.33
C LYS A 35 4.53 4.58 -14.54
N ASN A 36 3.53 4.97 -13.74
CA ASN A 36 2.16 4.42 -13.77
C ASN A 36 2.11 2.89 -13.68
N ARG A 37 3.02 2.28 -12.91
CA ARG A 37 3.02 0.84 -12.68
C ARG A 37 1.99 0.47 -11.62
N ALA A 38 1.32 -0.66 -11.79
CA ALA A 38 0.50 -1.23 -10.72
C ALA A 38 1.37 -1.54 -9.49
N PHE A 39 0.80 -1.37 -8.29
CA PHE A 39 1.53 -1.54 -7.03
C PHE A 39 2.20 -2.92 -6.91
N ASP A 40 1.45 -4.00 -7.19
CA ASP A 40 2.00 -5.35 -7.05
C ASP A 40 3.11 -5.65 -8.05
N VAL A 41 3.03 -5.10 -9.26
CA VAL A 41 4.10 -5.18 -10.27
C VAL A 41 5.34 -4.42 -9.78
N ALA A 42 5.17 -3.19 -9.31
CA ALA A 42 6.27 -2.39 -8.77
C ALA A 42 6.92 -3.06 -7.55
N PHE A 43 6.11 -3.64 -6.67
CA PHE A 43 6.56 -4.40 -5.51
C PHE A 43 7.40 -5.61 -5.92
N ALA A 44 6.90 -6.45 -6.82
CA ALA A 44 7.61 -7.62 -7.31
C ALA A 44 8.93 -7.24 -8.01
N GLU A 45 8.93 -6.19 -8.87
CA GLU A 45 10.12 -5.70 -9.56
C GLU A 45 11.22 -5.21 -8.59
N VAL A 46 10.85 -4.57 -7.49
CA VAL A 46 11.81 -4.11 -6.48
C VAL A 46 12.39 -5.30 -5.73
N PHE A 47 11.56 -6.21 -5.24
CA PHE A 47 12.01 -7.35 -4.42
C PHE A 47 12.63 -8.50 -5.24
N SER A 48 12.52 -8.49 -6.57
CA SER A 48 13.32 -9.38 -7.43
C SER A 48 14.80 -9.00 -7.47
N LYS A 49 15.15 -7.76 -7.11
CA LYS A 49 16.51 -7.20 -7.21
C LYS A 49 17.21 -7.05 -5.86
N ILE A 50 16.47 -7.07 -4.76
CA ILE A 50 16.98 -6.89 -3.40
C ILE A 50 16.46 -7.99 -2.49
N SER A 51 17.30 -8.41 -1.54
CA SER A 51 16.89 -9.37 -0.51
C SER A 51 16.85 -8.65 0.83
N LEU A 52 15.66 -8.59 1.44
CA LEU A 52 15.45 -8.09 2.79
C LEU A 52 14.82 -9.20 3.62
N ASP A 53 14.91 -9.08 4.94
CA ASP A 53 14.14 -9.96 5.81
C ASP A 53 12.63 -9.66 5.74
N GLU A 54 11.83 -10.58 6.22
CA GLU A 54 10.36 -10.47 6.14
C GLU A 54 9.79 -9.24 6.84
N ARG A 55 10.39 -8.84 7.95
CA ARG A 55 10.00 -7.65 8.70
C ARG A 55 10.23 -6.39 7.88
N ASP A 56 11.39 -6.27 7.25
CA ASP A 56 11.76 -5.14 6.42
C ASP A 56 10.95 -5.09 5.12
N VAL A 57 10.64 -6.24 4.51
CA VAL A 57 9.69 -6.35 3.39
C VAL A 57 8.30 -5.87 3.80
N GLY A 58 7.80 -6.32 4.96
CA GLY A 58 6.53 -5.89 5.52
C GLY A 58 6.49 -4.39 5.80
N PHE A 59 7.58 -3.85 6.33
CA PHE A 59 7.69 -2.42 6.62
C PHE A 59 7.73 -1.58 5.34
N ALA A 60 8.50 -1.98 4.32
CA ALA A 60 8.53 -1.32 3.03
C ALA A 60 7.13 -1.33 2.36
N ARG A 61 6.42 -2.45 2.43
CA ARG A 61 5.04 -2.57 1.95
C ARG A 61 4.10 -1.62 2.70
N ALA A 62 4.22 -1.55 4.02
CA ALA A 62 3.40 -0.69 4.86
C ALA A 62 3.59 0.79 4.50
N ILE A 63 4.84 1.27 4.40
CA ILE A 63 5.14 2.65 4.00
C ILE A 63 4.55 2.94 2.62
N ALA A 64 4.86 2.12 1.62
CA ALA A 64 4.44 2.39 0.24
C ALA A 64 2.91 2.34 0.08
N SER A 65 2.25 1.30 0.63
CA SER A 65 0.79 1.16 0.50
C SER A 65 0.02 2.22 1.27
N GLU A 66 0.46 2.59 2.48
CA GLU A 66 -0.21 3.61 3.27
C GLU A 66 -0.01 5.01 2.67
N THR A 67 1.19 5.30 2.14
CA THR A 67 1.46 6.54 1.41
C THR A 67 0.56 6.68 0.19
N LEU A 68 0.38 5.62 -0.60
CA LEU A 68 -0.50 5.65 -1.78
C LEU A 68 -1.97 5.77 -1.39
N ARG A 69 -2.41 5.06 -0.36
CA ARG A 69 -3.79 5.13 0.14
C ARG A 69 -4.17 6.53 0.59
N ARG A 70 -3.23 7.28 1.15
CA ARG A 70 -3.42 8.63 1.66
C ARG A 70 -2.76 9.70 0.80
N PHE A 71 -2.46 9.38 -0.45
CA PHE A 71 -1.71 10.27 -1.34
C PHE A 71 -2.29 11.68 -1.41
N GLY A 72 -3.60 11.81 -1.62
CA GLY A 72 -4.26 13.12 -1.70
C GLY A 72 -4.12 13.93 -0.41
N THR A 73 -4.32 13.29 0.74
CA THR A 73 -4.16 13.92 2.06
C THR A 73 -2.71 14.35 2.32
N LEU A 74 -1.75 13.47 2.01
CA LEU A 74 -0.33 13.76 2.20
C LEU A 74 0.17 14.85 1.26
N ASP A 75 -0.24 14.85 -0.01
CA ASP A 75 0.11 15.91 -0.96
C ASP A 75 -0.47 17.26 -0.54
N ALA A 76 -1.74 17.29 -0.13
CA ALA A 76 -2.37 18.50 0.39
C ALA A 76 -1.67 19.05 1.65
N LEU A 77 -1.30 18.16 2.57
CA LEU A 77 -0.51 18.51 3.76
C LEU A 77 0.84 19.13 3.39
N ILE A 78 1.60 18.46 2.51
CA ILE A 78 2.93 18.93 2.09
C ILE A 78 2.81 20.31 1.42
N ARG A 79 1.80 20.51 0.59
CA ARG A 79 1.56 21.81 -0.09
C ARG A 79 1.23 22.95 0.85
N LYS A 80 0.72 22.71 2.06
CA LYS A 80 0.58 23.74 3.10
C LYS A 80 1.93 24.30 3.55
N PHE A 81 2.98 23.46 3.55
CA PHE A 81 4.33 23.86 3.93
C PHE A 81 5.20 24.24 2.74
N VAL A 82 4.91 23.70 1.56
CA VAL A 82 5.63 23.91 0.29
C VAL A 82 4.61 24.14 -0.82
N PRO A 83 4.05 25.35 -0.98
CA PRO A 83 3.00 25.62 -1.97
C PRO A 83 3.39 25.30 -3.42
N LYS A 84 4.69 25.43 -3.73
CA LYS A 84 5.29 25.03 -5.01
C LYS A 84 6.15 23.80 -4.77
N ALA A 85 5.51 22.64 -4.55
CA ALA A 85 6.24 21.38 -4.39
C ALA A 85 7.20 21.15 -5.58
N PRO A 86 8.42 20.67 -5.33
CA PRO A 86 9.41 20.43 -6.37
C PRO A 86 8.87 19.53 -7.48
N LEU A 87 9.09 19.93 -8.73
CA LEU A 87 8.72 19.08 -9.87
C LEU A 87 9.67 17.88 -9.95
N PRO A 88 9.16 16.67 -10.22
CA PRO A 88 9.97 15.45 -10.24
C PRO A 88 11.25 15.53 -11.10
N ASN A 89 11.16 16.17 -12.27
CA ASN A 89 12.30 16.28 -13.19
C ASN A 89 13.46 17.13 -12.64
N LYS A 90 13.18 18.05 -11.73
CA LYS A 90 14.18 18.97 -11.16
C LYS A 90 14.66 18.53 -9.79
N ALA A 91 13.85 17.82 -9.05
CA ALA A 91 14.09 17.52 -7.64
C ALA A 91 14.33 16.02 -7.34
N GLY A 92 14.48 15.17 -8.34
CA GLY A 92 14.61 13.74 -8.08
C GLY A 92 13.43 13.21 -7.26
N PRO A 93 13.66 12.25 -6.34
CA PRO A 93 12.61 11.64 -5.52
C PRO A 93 12.18 12.49 -4.30
N THR A 94 12.43 13.80 -4.31
CA THR A 94 12.14 14.68 -3.15
C THR A 94 10.68 14.60 -2.70
N LEU A 95 9.74 14.57 -3.65
CA LEU A 95 8.31 14.48 -3.30
C LEU A 95 7.98 13.15 -2.64
N GLU A 96 8.48 12.04 -3.18
CA GLU A 96 8.26 10.70 -2.62
C GLU A 96 8.89 10.56 -1.24
N ILE A 97 10.05 11.16 -1.01
CA ILE A 97 10.70 11.20 0.31
C ILE A 97 9.83 11.97 1.31
N LEU A 98 9.29 13.13 0.90
CA LEU A 98 8.39 13.91 1.74
C LEU A 98 7.09 13.17 2.04
N LEU A 99 6.48 12.54 1.04
CA LEU A 99 5.25 11.75 1.19
C LEU A 99 5.44 10.57 2.14
N ALA A 100 6.51 9.78 1.93
CA ALA A 100 6.83 8.63 2.77
C ALA A 100 7.17 9.06 4.20
N GLY A 101 7.99 10.11 4.37
CA GLY A 101 8.35 10.65 5.69
C GLY A 101 7.14 11.19 6.45
N ALA A 102 6.24 11.92 5.79
CA ALA A 102 4.99 12.40 6.37
C ALA A 102 4.06 11.23 6.76
N CYS A 103 3.98 10.20 5.90
CA CYS A 103 3.22 8.99 6.19
C CYS A 103 3.77 8.27 7.43
N GLU A 104 5.07 8.10 7.52
CA GLU A 104 5.72 7.48 8.69
C GLU A 104 5.41 8.22 9.99
N LEU A 105 5.50 9.57 9.96
CA LEU A 105 5.27 10.41 11.14
C LEU A 105 3.81 10.36 11.61
N LEU A 106 2.87 10.51 10.71
CA LEU A 106 1.46 10.76 11.05
C LEU A 106 0.62 9.48 11.12
N PHE A 107 0.88 8.50 10.26
CA PHE A 107 0.03 7.32 10.13
C PHE A 107 0.68 6.03 10.62
N LEU A 108 2.00 5.86 10.42
CA LEU A 108 2.72 4.70 10.93
C LEU A 108 3.33 4.92 12.32
N LYS A 109 3.22 6.14 12.85
CA LYS A 109 3.71 6.52 14.19
C LYS A 109 5.18 6.14 14.41
N THR A 110 5.99 6.23 13.37
CA THR A 110 7.44 6.05 13.47
C THR A 110 8.04 7.15 14.32
N ALA A 111 9.04 6.80 15.13
CA ALA A 111 9.74 7.79 15.96
C ALA A 111 10.28 8.94 15.10
N PRO A 112 9.98 10.21 15.43
CA PRO A 112 10.27 11.36 14.58
C PRO A 112 11.73 11.47 14.14
N HIS A 113 12.67 11.21 15.05
CA HIS A 113 14.10 11.23 14.73
C HIS A 113 14.47 10.18 13.68
N ALA A 114 13.88 8.99 13.75
CA ALA A 114 14.17 7.90 12.82
C ALA A 114 13.62 8.19 11.41
N ALA A 115 12.39 8.72 11.31
CA ALA A 115 11.78 9.08 10.03
C ALA A 115 12.52 10.25 9.36
N VAL A 116 12.85 11.29 10.11
CA VAL A 116 13.55 12.47 9.57
C VAL A 116 15.01 12.14 9.18
N ASP A 117 15.74 11.38 10.01
CA ASP A 117 17.11 10.95 9.69
C ASP A 117 17.13 10.10 8.42
N ALA A 118 16.25 9.10 8.35
CA ALA A 118 16.17 8.24 7.17
C ALA A 118 15.82 9.03 5.89
N ALA A 119 14.89 9.96 5.96
CA ALA A 119 14.54 10.82 4.83
C ALA A 119 15.72 11.66 4.34
N ASN A 120 16.51 12.23 5.28
CA ASN A 120 17.72 12.99 4.96
C ASN A 120 18.78 12.10 4.31
N ARG A 121 19.00 10.89 4.83
CA ARG A 121 19.98 9.92 4.27
C ARG A 121 19.57 9.48 2.86
N LEU A 122 18.28 9.19 2.64
CA LEU A 122 17.78 8.82 1.32
C LEU A 122 17.89 9.98 0.31
N ALA A 123 17.69 11.23 0.76
CA ALA A 123 17.91 12.39 -0.09
C ALA A 123 19.40 12.56 -0.48
N GLN A 124 20.33 12.19 0.40
CA GLN A 124 21.76 12.24 0.12
C GLN A 124 22.24 11.18 -0.88
N GLU A 125 21.46 10.10 -1.07
CA GLU A 125 21.77 9.05 -2.04
C GLU A 125 21.39 9.42 -3.50
N ASP A 126 20.63 10.50 -3.71
CA ASP A 126 20.19 10.94 -5.03
C ASP A 126 20.79 12.32 -5.36
N ASN A 127 21.43 12.43 -6.54
CA ASN A 127 22.16 13.63 -6.98
C ASN A 127 21.27 14.86 -7.22
N LYS A 128 19.94 14.70 -7.28
CA LYS A 128 18.99 15.82 -7.38
C LYS A 128 18.37 16.12 -6.01
N ALA A 129 17.92 15.07 -5.30
CA ALA A 129 17.28 15.25 -4.01
C ALA A 129 18.23 15.78 -2.93
N VAL A 130 19.54 15.54 -3.03
CA VAL A 130 20.55 16.07 -2.10
C VAL A 130 20.50 17.58 -1.98
N HIS A 131 20.21 18.31 -3.05
CA HIS A 131 20.06 19.77 -3.03
C HIS A 131 18.81 20.24 -2.28
N PHE A 132 17.84 19.37 -2.07
CA PHE A 132 16.59 19.62 -1.34
C PHE A 132 16.61 19.08 0.09
N ASN A 133 17.74 18.52 0.54
CA ASN A 133 17.87 17.95 1.89
C ASN A 133 17.50 18.96 3.01
N PRO A 134 17.92 20.25 2.98
CA PRO A 134 17.48 21.22 3.96
C PRO A 134 15.97 21.45 3.96
N LEU A 135 15.33 21.44 2.78
CA LEU A 135 13.89 21.56 2.65
C LEU A 135 13.17 20.34 3.24
N ILE A 136 13.63 19.12 2.90
CA ILE A 136 13.07 17.85 3.42
C ILE A 136 13.11 17.87 4.95
N ASN A 137 14.28 18.17 5.53
CA ASN A 137 14.45 18.24 6.97
C ASN A 137 13.52 19.30 7.62
N ALA A 138 13.44 20.49 7.05
CA ALA A 138 12.59 21.57 7.57
C ALA A 138 11.11 21.20 7.52
N VAL A 139 10.64 20.65 6.39
CA VAL A 139 9.23 20.26 6.20
C VAL A 139 8.85 19.12 7.13
N LEU A 140 9.64 18.05 7.21
CA LEU A 140 9.31 16.92 8.08
C LEU A 140 9.35 17.29 9.56
N ARG A 141 10.28 18.16 9.99
CA ARG A 141 10.27 18.70 11.35
C ARG A 141 9.04 19.58 11.64
N ARG A 142 8.56 20.34 10.65
CA ARG A 142 7.29 21.08 10.80
C ARG A 142 6.11 20.13 10.86
N ILE A 143 6.06 19.11 10.03
CA ILE A 143 5.01 18.06 10.07
C ILE A 143 4.96 17.39 11.44
N THR A 144 6.12 17.11 12.05
CA THR A 144 6.16 16.54 13.41
C THR A 144 5.48 17.42 14.45
N ARG A 145 5.54 18.77 14.31
CA ARG A 145 4.97 19.72 15.29
C ARG A 145 3.55 20.14 14.96
N GLU A 146 3.26 20.33 13.68
CA GLU A 146 2.05 21.02 13.18
C GLU A 146 1.15 20.10 12.34
N GLY A 147 1.64 18.90 11.97
CA GLY A 147 1.00 18.06 10.96
C GLY A 147 -0.38 17.57 11.37
N GLU A 148 -0.59 17.18 12.64
CA GLU A 148 -1.90 16.73 13.12
C GLU A 148 -2.92 17.87 13.07
N ALA A 149 -2.58 19.06 13.55
CA ALA A 149 -3.47 20.23 13.48
C ALA A 149 -3.82 20.62 12.02
N VAL A 150 -2.87 20.50 11.10
CA VAL A 150 -3.14 20.73 9.68
C VAL A 150 -4.08 19.66 9.12
N LEU A 151 -3.89 18.38 9.47
CA LEU A 151 -4.79 17.28 9.04
C LEU A 151 -6.22 17.49 9.52
N GLU A 152 -6.42 17.93 10.75
CA GLU A 152 -7.74 18.26 11.29
C GLU A 152 -8.45 19.38 10.51
N SER A 153 -7.67 20.29 9.91
CA SER A 153 -8.19 21.38 9.07
C SER A 153 -8.56 20.96 7.64
N LEU A 154 -8.18 19.74 7.23
CA LEU A 154 -8.41 19.23 5.89
C LEU A 154 -9.62 18.29 5.88
N ASP A 155 -10.43 18.37 4.83
CA ASP A 155 -11.43 17.32 4.54
C ASP A 155 -10.73 16.09 3.96
N SER A 156 -10.00 15.37 4.84
CA SER A 156 -9.16 14.22 4.48
C SER A 156 -9.95 13.14 3.74
N THR A 157 -11.22 12.93 4.09
CA THR A 157 -12.09 11.96 3.44
C THR A 157 -12.30 12.32 1.97
N LYS A 158 -12.66 13.55 1.68
CA LYS A 158 -12.92 14.00 0.31
C LYS A 158 -11.66 14.05 -0.54
N ILE A 159 -10.56 14.59 -0.02
CA ILE A 159 -9.31 14.75 -0.79
C ILE A 159 -8.55 13.44 -1.04
N THR A 160 -8.95 12.36 -0.39
CA THR A 160 -8.42 11.01 -0.66
C THR A 160 -8.85 10.51 -2.04
N MET A 161 -10.01 10.96 -2.54
CA MET A 161 -10.51 10.60 -3.86
C MET A 161 -10.16 11.66 -4.91
N PRO A 162 -9.85 11.26 -6.15
CA PRO A 162 -9.81 12.18 -7.27
C PRO A 162 -11.16 12.89 -7.46
N ASP A 163 -11.15 14.17 -7.84
CA ASP A 163 -12.37 15.00 -8.00
C ASP A 163 -13.41 14.38 -8.93
N TRP A 164 -12.96 13.74 -10.02
CA TRP A 164 -13.88 13.10 -10.96
C TRP A 164 -14.64 11.92 -10.33
N MET A 165 -13.95 11.15 -9.47
CA MET A 165 -14.56 10.00 -8.77
C MET A 165 -15.52 10.50 -7.70
N TRP A 166 -15.11 11.51 -6.90
CA TRP A 166 -15.98 12.13 -5.92
C TRP A 166 -17.27 12.65 -6.54
N LYS A 167 -17.17 13.44 -7.62
CA LYS A 167 -18.35 13.96 -8.34
C LYS A 167 -19.28 12.86 -8.82
N ARG A 168 -18.73 11.78 -9.40
CA ARG A 168 -19.52 10.66 -9.91
C ARG A 168 -20.24 9.90 -8.80
N LEU A 169 -19.54 9.60 -7.69
CA LEU A 169 -20.13 8.88 -6.57
C LEU A 169 -21.18 9.74 -5.85
N SER A 170 -20.88 11.02 -5.62
CA SER A 170 -21.83 11.92 -4.99
C SER A 170 -23.10 12.14 -5.82
N ALA A 171 -22.97 12.22 -7.14
CA ALA A 171 -24.12 12.36 -8.05
C ALA A 171 -25.00 11.09 -8.06
N HIS A 172 -24.39 9.89 -7.91
CA HIS A 172 -25.12 8.63 -8.02
C HIS A 172 -25.68 8.15 -6.66
N TYR A 173 -24.89 8.27 -5.60
CA TYR A 173 -25.21 7.73 -4.27
C TYR A 173 -25.52 8.80 -3.20
N GLY A 174 -25.37 10.07 -3.53
CA GLY A 174 -25.41 11.17 -2.56
C GLY A 174 -24.09 11.36 -1.81
N GLU A 175 -23.92 12.55 -1.22
CA GLU A 175 -22.65 12.91 -0.57
C GLU A 175 -22.34 12.05 0.67
N GLN A 176 -23.34 11.70 1.46
CA GLN A 176 -23.16 10.88 2.65
C GLN A 176 -22.57 9.49 2.30
N MET A 177 -23.11 8.84 1.29
CA MET A 177 -22.61 7.54 0.84
C MET A 177 -21.23 7.67 0.19
N ALA A 178 -21.00 8.72 -0.59
CA ALA A 178 -19.68 8.99 -1.17
C ALA A 178 -18.61 9.16 -0.08
N ARG A 179 -18.92 9.81 1.05
CA ARG A 179 -18.03 9.91 2.22
C ARG A 179 -17.76 8.55 2.85
N ALA A 180 -18.80 7.75 3.09
CA ALA A 180 -18.65 6.41 3.64
C ALA A 180 -17.76 5.51 2.75
N ILE A 181 -17.92 5.61 1.42
CA ILE A 181 -17.06 4.90 0.45
C ILE A 181 -15.61 5.40 0.57
N ALA A 182 -15.38 6.72 0.64
CA ALA A 182 -14.05 7.30 0.78
C ALA A 182 -13.37 6.86 2.09
N GLU A 183 -14.10 6.85 3.20
CA GLU A 183 -13.61 6.35 4.50
C GLU A 183 -13.25 4.86 4.46
N ALA A 184 -14.07 4.05 3.79
CA ALA A 184 -13.78 2.63 3.60
C ALA A 184 -12.46 2.42 2.83
N HIS A 185 -12.15 3.26 1.83
CA HIS A 185 -10.90 3.20 1.08
C HIS A 185 -9.66 3.57 1.91
N LEU A 186 -9.80 4.29 3.01
CA LEU A 186 -8.72 4.61 3.93
C LEU A 186 -8.31 3.43 4.82
N ASN A 187 -9.15 2.43 4.93
CA ASN A 187 -8.88 1.24 5.72
C ASN A 187 -8.14 0.19 4.90
N ARG A 188 -7.37 -0.67 5.58
CA ARG A 188 -6.84 -1.87 4.94
C ARG A 188 -8.00 -2.78 4.55
N PRO A 189 -8.02 -3.32 3.32
CA PRO A 189 -9.04 -4.30 2.96
C PRO A 189 -8.88 -5.54 3.86
N PRO A 190 -9.99 -6.08 4.38
CA PRO A 190 -9.97 -7.36 5.06
C PRO A 190 -9.62 -8.49 4.08
N LEU A 191 -9.24 -9.64 4.59
CA LEU A 191 -9.05 -10.84 3.80
C LEU A 191 -10.27 -11.72 3.92
N ASP A 192 -10.93 -12.02 2.81
CA ASP A 192 -12.05 -12.94 2.79
C ASP A 192 -11.58 -14.33 2.33
N LEU A 193 -11.89 -15.34 3.11
CA LEU A 193 -11.62 -16.75 2.84
C LEU A 193 -12.92 -17.47 2.48
N VAL A 194 -12.85 -18.29 1.45
CA VAL A 194 -13.94 -19.12 0.97
C VAL A 194 -13.61 -20.57 1.24
N PHE A 195 -14.50 -21.28 1.92
CA PHE A 195 -14.40 -22.70 2.24
C PHE A 195 -15.33 -23.51 1.35
N GLY A 196 -14.92 -24.74 1.04
CA GLY A 196 -15.74 -25.68 0.26
C GLY A 196 -16.96 -26.20 1.02
N SER A 197 -16.95 -26.16 2.36
CA SER A 197 -18.04 -26.58 3.24
C SER A 197 -18.27 -25.54 4.33
N ASP A 198 -19.53 -25.39 4.73
CA ASP A 198 -19.92 -24.53 5.87
C ASP A 198 -19.61 -25.17 7.23
N ASP A 199 -19.36 -26.46 7.25
CA ASP A 199 -19.03 -27.25 8.46
C ASP A 199 -17.52 -27.38 8.70
N ASP A 200 -16.67 -26.69 7.91
CA ASP A 200 -15.22 -26.78 8.08
C ASP A 200 -14.81 -26.24 9.46
N PRO A 201 -14.10 -27.04 10.29
CA PRO A 201 -13.69 -26.62 11.63
C PRO A 201 -12.85 -25.35 11.67
N LEU A 202 -12.07 -25.06 10.61
CA LEU A 202 -11.26 -23.85 10.51
C LEU A 202 -12.09 -22.56 10.49
N LEU A 203 -13.36 -22.61 10.10
CA LEU A 203 -14.28 -21.47 10.21
C LEU A 203 -14.47 -20.97 11.64
N ASN A 204 -14.19 -21.82 12.64
CA ASN A 204 -14.29 -21.47 14.05
C ASN A 204 -12.92 -21.26 14.72
N SER A 205 -11.83 -21.90 14.20
CA SER A 205 -10.49 -21.79 14.79
C SER A 205 -9.71 -20.58 14.30
N LEU A 206 -9.92 -20.17 13.05
CA LEU A 206 -9.32 -18.95 12.54
C LEU A 206 -10.00 -17.72 13.15
N ASN A 207 -9.16 -16.74 13.58
CA ASN A 207 -9.65 -15.51 14.19
C ASN A 207 -10.28 -14.56 13.16
N GLY A 208 -11.55 -14.78 12.86
CA GLY A 208 -12.31 -14.03 11.86
C GLY A 208 -13.80 -13.96 12.13
N ASN A 209 -14.49 -13.17 11.34
CA ASN A 209 -15.94 -13.04 11.37
C ASN A 209 -16.59 -13.82 10.24
N ARG A 210 -17.53 -14.71 10.53
CA ARG A 210 -18.37 -15.34 9.51
C ARG A 210 -19.28 -14.30 8.88
N ILE A 211 -19.16 -14.09 7.57
CA ILE A 211 -19.93 -13.08 6.82
C ILE A 211 -21.05 -13.69 5.97
N ALA A 212 -20.93 -14.99 5.67
CA ALA A 212 -21.94 -15.80 4.99
C ALA A 212 -21.60 -17.29 5.19
N PRO A 213 -22.45 -18.24 4.79
CA PRO A 213 -22.14 -19.66 4.80
C PRO A 213 -20.82 -19.95 4.03
N GLY A 214 -19.89 -20.68 4.66
CA GLY A 214 -18.58 -20.99 4.10
C GLY A 214 -17.68 -19.77 3.83
N ARG A 215 -17.94 -18.64 4.46
CA ARG A 215 -17.19 -17.38 4.24
C ARG A 215 -16.70 -16.78 5.56
N LEU A 216 -15.39 -16.56 5.64
CA LEU A 216 -14.74 -15.99 6.82
C LEU A 216 -13.99 -14.73 6.43
N ARG A 217 -14.20 -13.65 7.16
CA ARG A 217 -13.48 -12.37 6.99
C ARG A 217 -12.47 -12.17 8.10
N LEU A 218 -11.20 -12.04 7.73
CA LEU A 218 -10.10 -11.73 8.63
C LEU A 218 -9.75 -10.24 8.52
N SER A 219 -9.83 -9.51 9.63
CA SER A 219 -9.42 -8.09 9.68
C SER A 219 -7.90 -7.95 9.66
N GLU A 220 -7.19 -8.91 10.29
CA GLU A 220 -5.73 -8.97 10.34
C GLU A 220 -5.29 -10.41 10.01
N ALA A 221 -4.87 -10.62 8.79
CA ALA A 221 -4.55 -11.97 8.30
C ALA A 221 -3.06 -12.36 8.38
N GLY A 222 -2.16 -11.38 8.55
CA GLY A 222 -0.74 -11.67 8.45
C GLY A 222 -0.34 -12.17 7.06
N LYS A 223 0.53 -13.19 6.99
CA LYS A 223 0.89 -13.88 5.77
C LYS A 223 -0.17 -14.92 5.42
N VAL A 224 -0.72 -14.85 4.23
CA VAL A 224 -1.78 -15.77 3.75
C VAL A 224 -1.29 -17.21 3.67
N ASP A 225 -0.06 -17.42 3.21
CA ASP A 225 0.58 -18.74 3.07
C ASP A 225 0.97 -19.39 4.41
N ALA A 226 0.97 -18.63 5.49
CA ALA A 226 1.20 -19.11 6.84
C ALA A 226 -0.10 -19.42 7.62
N LEU A 227 -1.27 -19.11 7.04
CA LEU A 227 -2.54 -19.42 7.67
C LEU A 227 -2.83 -20.91 7.60
N GLU A 228 -3.38 -21.44 8.69
CA GLU A 228 -3.79 -22.86 8.78
C GLU A 228 -4.77 -23.25 7.66
N GLY A 229 -4.52 -24.37 7.01
CA GLY A 229 -5.33 -24.87 5.90
C GLY A 229 -4.96 -24.33 4.53
N TYR A 230 -3.98 -23.40 4.42
CA TYR A 230 -3.52 -22.90 3.13
C TYR A 230 -2.83 -23.98 2.30
N GLN A 231 -1.88 -24.71 2.89
CA GLN A 231 -1.11 -25.74 2.21
C GLN A 231 -1.97 -26.94 1.80
N GLU A 232 -3.01 -27.22 2.57
CA GLU A 232 -3.97 -28.28 2.34
C GLU A 232 -5.07 -27.90 1.34
N GLY A 233 -5.09 -26.63 0.90
CA GLY A 233 -6.11 -26.13 -0.03
C GLY A 233 -7.54 -26.16 0.54
N ARG A 234 -7.70 -26.05 1.86
CA ARG A 234 -9.00 -26.14 2.52
C ARG A 234 -9.89 -24.93 2.26
N TRP A 235 -9.30 -23.81 1.85
CA TRP A 235 -9.95 -22.57 1.52
C TRP A 235 -9.13 -21.81 0.45
N TRP A 236 -9.73 -20.82 -0.16
CA TRP A 236 -9.05 -19.88 -1.08
C TRP A 236 -9.45 -18.45 -0.76
N VAL A 237 -8.63 -17.50 -1.25
CA VAL A 237 -8.90 -16.07 -1.09
C VAL A 237 -9.84 -15.62 -2.19
N GLN A 238 -10.99 -15.06 -1.80
CA GLN A 238 -11.91 -14.42 -2.72
C GLN A 238 -12.75 -13.39 -1.96
N ASP A 239 -12.72 -12.15 -2.43
CA ASP A 239 -13.60 -11.10 -1.91
C ASP A 239 -15.08 -11.54 -2.00
N PHE A 240 -15.84 -11.26 -0.95
CA PHE A 240 -17.24 -11.68 -0.86
C PHE A 240 -18.07 -11.14 -2.03
N ALA A 241 -17.93 -9.85 -2.37
CA ALA A 241 -18.67 -9.27 -3.48
C ALA A 241 -18.29 -9.90 -4.82
N ALA A 242 -17.02 -10.28 -5.01
CA ALA A 242 -16.57 -10.98 -6.20
C ALA A 242 -17.13 -12.41 -6.32
N SER A 243 -17.58 -13.03 -5.23
CA SER A 243 -18.21 -14.36 -5.22
C SER A 243 -19.70 -14.32 -5.63
N LEU A 244 -20.39 -13.19 -5.45
CA LEU A 244 -21.83 -13.08 -5.66
C LEU A 244 -22.29 -13.36 -7.11
N PRO A 245 -21.61 -12.88 -8.16
CA PRO A 245 -22.07 -13.13 -9.53
C PRO A 245 -22.20 -14.61 -9.87
N ALA A 246 -21.27 -15.45 -9.40
CA ALA A 246 -21.34 -16.89 -9.62
C ALA A 246 -22.53 -17.53 -8.87
N GLN A 247 -22.82 -17.05 -7.66
CA GLN A 247 -23.96 -17.56 -6.85
C GLN A 247 -25.31 -17.17 -7.45
N LEU A 248 -25.39 -16.02 -8.13
CA LEU A 248 -26.62 -15.57 -8.79
C LEU A 248 -27.04 -16.44 -9.99
N LEU A 249 -26.14 -17.28 -10.51
CA LEU A 249 -26.49 -18.25 -11.54
C LEU A 249 -27.46 -19.33 -11.03
N GLY A 250 -27.53 -19.54 -9.72
CA GLY A 250 -28.40 -20.52 -9.11
C GLY A 250 -28.03 -21.97 -9.48
N ASN A 251 -29.01 -22.81 -9.72
CA ASN A 251 -28.78 -24.21 -10.08
C ASN A 251 -28.40 -24.35 -11.56
N ILE A 252 -27.12 -24.58 -11.82
CA ILE A 252 -26.54 -24.77 -13.17
C ILE A 252 -26.37 -26.23 -13.56
N LYS A 253 -26.95 -27.19 -12.83
CA LYS A 253 -26.84 -28.61 -13.14
C LYS A 253 -27.37 -28.90 -14.56
N GLY A 254 -26.52 -29.51 -15.37
CA GLY A 254 -26.83 -29.82 -16.77
C GLY A 254 -26.66 -28.65 -17.75
N SER A 255 -26.30 -27.46 -17.28
CA SER A 255 -26.02 -26.30 -18.13
C SER A 255 -24.57 -26.26 -18.60
N ARG A 256 -24.33 -25.64 -19.75
CA ARG A 256 -22.98 -25.24 -20.18
C ARG A 256 -22.70 -23.86 -19.59
N VAL A 257 -21.62 -23.73 -18.83
CA VAL A 257 -21.16 -22.48 -18.23
C VAL A 257 -19.76 -22.16 -18.74
N VAL A 258 -19.51 -20.92 -19.11
CA VAL A 258 -18.21 -20.42 -19.55
C VAL A 258 -17.80 -19.27 -18.65
N ASP A 259 -16.69 -19.40 -17.96
CA ASP A 259 -16.06 -18.30 -17.24
C ASP A 259 -14.98 -17.67 -18.14
N LEU A 260 -15.26 -16.48 -18.68
CA LEU A 260 -14.35 -15.74 -19.55
C LEU A 260 -13.17 -15.11 -18.80
N CYS A 261 -13.30 -14.96 -17.48
CA CYS A 261 -12.25 -14.39 -16.61
C CYS A 261 -11.89 -15.39 -15.50
N ALA A 262 -11.71 -16.66 -15.87
CA ALA A 262 -11.52 -17.76 -14.92
C ALA A 262 -10.26 -17.62 -14.04
N ALA A 263 -9.16 -17.10 -14.59
CA ALA A 263 -7.93 -16.94 -13.82
C ALA A 263 -8.08 -15.90 -12.70
N PRO A 264 -7.56 -16.18 -11.49
CA PRO A 264 -6.80 -17.33 -11.02
C PRO A 264 -7.66 -18.52 -10.51
N GLY A 265 -8.95 -18.56 -10.79
CA GLY A 265 -9.81 -19.69 -10.39
C GLY A 265 -10.62 -19.46 -9.12
N GLY A 266 -10.82 -18.22 -8.70
CA GLY A 266 -11.57 -17.90 -7.48
C GLY A 266 -13.10 -17.96 -7.61
N LYS A 267 -13.66 -18.14 -8.84
CA LYS A 267 -15.10 -18.16 -9.09
C LYS A 267 -15.65 -19.55 -9.28
#